data_3d817ead88bfa4e3a96663d4db2c40bc
#
_entry.id   3d817ead88bfa4e3a96663d4db2c40bc
#
_cell.length_a   1.000
_cell.length_b   1.000
_cell.length_c   1.000
_cell.angle_alpha   90.00
_cell.angle_beta   90.00
_cell.angle_gamma   90.00
#
_symmetry.space_group_name_H-M   'P 1'
#
loop_
_entity.id
_entity.type
_entity.pdbx_description
1 polymer ?
#
loop_
_entity_poly.entity_id
_entity_poly.type
_entity_poly.pdbx_seq_one_letter_code
_entity_poly.pdbx_strand_id
1 'polypeptide(L)'
;MRYHGGIRRTHMVTIMKFEHLIEINDPLNPLIDALSIKQLWSGLVLRAESPKLFVPHLDDCVIDERTENSFRRRLRYGELVIEDRVLLEPMRQVRYEVAAQQDISASSLTMTIETPTEDTLFVRFQYQDGHDAATDAANAMYDDFRRSAYVESDIDTIGMLRELASQGRLDAMLN
;
A
#
# COMPACT_ATOMS: atom_id res chain seq x y z
N MET A 1 -23.17 27.97 44.34
CA MET A 1 -23.25 26.93 43.36
C MET A 1 -22.37 27.32 42.17
N ARG A 2 -21.18 26.76 42.04
CA ARG A 2 -20.23 27.11 40.93
C ARG A 2 -20.15 25.89 40.01
N TYR A 3 -20.64 26.04 38.80
CA TYR A 3 -20.47 25.06 37.73
C TYR A 3 -19.05 25.15 37.16
N HIS A 4 -18.27 24.11 37.39
CA HIS A 4 -17.00 23.95 36.72
C HIS A 4 -17.30 23.24 35.37
N GLY A 5 -17.37 24.02 34.31
CA GLY A 5 -17.39 23.50 32.93
C GLY A 5 -16.00 22.98 32.56
N GLY A 6 -15.81 21.67 32.66
CA GLY A 6 -14.60 21.03 32.15
C GLY A 6 -14.61 21.08 30.61
N ILE A 7 -13.74 21.90 30.05
CA ILE A 7 -13.46 21.92 28.61
C ILE A 7 -12.75 20.60 28.29
N ARG A 8 -13.48 19.67 27.68
CA ARG A 8 -12.87 18.48 27.04
C ARG A 8 -12.03 18.99 25.88
N ARG A 9 -10.72 19.01 26.04
CA ARG A 9 -9.80 19.19 24.93
C ARG A 9 -9.96 17.97 24.03
N THR A 10 -10.65 18.14 22.92
CA THR A 10 -10.65 17.18 21.82
C THR A 10 -9.26 17.20 21.23
N HIS A 11 -8.44 16.20 21.55
CA HIS A 11 -7.18 16.00 20.84
C HIS A 11 -7.52 15.68 19.39
N MET A 12 -7.29 16.63 18.50
CA MET A 12 -7.29 16.36 17.06
C MET A 12 -6.08 15.46 16.77
N VAL A 13 -6.36 14.15 16.56
CA VAL A 13 -5.35 13.23 16.07
C VAL A 13 -5.01 13.66 14.64
N THR A 14 -3.81 14.16 14.44
CA THR A 14 -3.34 14.52 13.11
C THR A 14 -2.87 13.24 12.41
N ILE A 15 -3.66 12.75 11.45
CA ILE A 15 -3.33 11.58 10.66
C ILE A 15 -2.17 11.93 9.72
N MET A 16 -1.08 11.15 9.75
CA MET A 16 -0.01 11.24 8.77
C MET A 16 -0.53 10.77 7.41
N LYS A 17 -0.34 11.60 6.40
CA LYS A 17 -0.64 11.28 4.99
C LYS A 17 0.62 11.42 4.16
N PHE A 18 0.89 10.41 3.35
CA PHE A 18 1.99 10.40 2.41
C PHE A 18 1.53 9.88 1.05
N GLU A 19 2.06 10.46 -0.01
CA GLU A 19 1.72 10.09 -1.38
C GLU A 19 2.97 10.01 -2.24
N HIS A 20 3.05 8.97 -3.07
CA HIS A 20 4.13 8.74 -4.01
C HIS A 20 3.57 8.27 -5.36
N LEU A 21 3.99 8.93 -6.43
CA LEU A 21 3.61 8.59 -7.80
C LEU A 21 4.78 7.93 -8.51
N ILE A 22 4.59 6.72 -9.02
CA ILE A 22 5.60 6.02 -9.81
C ILE A 22 5.11 5.89 -11.25
N GLU A 23 5.95 6.34 -12.19
CA GLU A 23 5.74 6.14 -13.62
C GLU A 23 6.06 4.70 -14.00
N ILE A 24 5.10 4.04 -14.65
CA ILE A 24 5.25 2.66 -15.13
C ILE A 24 5.64 2.63 -16.60
N ASN A 25 4.92 3.37 -17.44
CA ASN A 25 5.22 3.50 -18.86
C ASN A 25 5.58 4.95 -19.19
N ASP A 26 6.77 5.10 -19.76
CA ASP A 26 7.25 6.35 -20.31
C ASP A 26 7.50 6.16 -21.82
N PRO A 27 6.67 6.74 -22.71
CA PRO A 27 6.82 6.60 -24.15
C PRO A 27 8.12 7.22 -24.68
N LEU A 28 8.76 8.08 -23.89
CA LEU A 28 10.03 8.72 -24.24
C LEU A 28 11.27 7.91 -23.80
N ASN A 29 11.07 6.86 -23.01
CA ASN A 29 12.18 6.02 -22.53
C ASN A 29 12.13 4.61 -23.16
N PRO A 30 12.90 4.37 -24.23
CA PRO A 30 12.91 3.07 -24.92
C PRO A 30 13.61 1.95 -24.12
N LEU A 31 14.23 2.26 -23.00
CA LEU A 31 14.93 1.30 -22.15
C LEU A 31 14.00 0.61 -21.14
N ILE A 32 12.78 1.09 -21.02
CA ILE A 32 11.78 0.52 -20.12
C ILE A 32 10.73 -0.23 -20.94
N ASP A 33 10.58 -1.52 -20.69
CA ASP A 33 9.52 -2.31 -21.28
C ASP A 33 8.15 -1.85 -20.77
N ALA A 34 7.24 -1.57 -21.70
CA ALA A 34 5.88 -1.17 -21.36
C ALA A 34 5.09 -2.33 -20.73
N LEU A 35 4.35 -2.06 -19.69
CA LEU A 35 3.35 -2.96 -19.12
C LEU A 35 1.97 -2.58 -19.65
N SER A 36 1.11 -3.58 -19.87
CA SER A 36 -0.31 -3.33 -20.09
C SER A 36 -1.00 -3.03 -18.74
N ILE A 37 -2.16 -2.37 -18.78
CA ILE A 37 -2.98 -2.16 -17.58
C ILE A 37 -3.35 -3.51 -16.97
N LYS A 38 -3.63 -4.53 -17.77
CA LYS A 38 -3.94 -5.89 -17.29
C LYS A 38 -2.76 -6.51 -16.55
N GLN A 39 -1.55 -6.41 -17.08
CA GLN A 39 -0.35 -6.91 -16.42
C GLN A 39 -0.13 -6.19 -15.09
N LEU A 40 -0.23 -4.86 -15.09
CA LEU A 40 -0.10 -4.06 -13.87
C LEU A 40 -1.16 -4.45 -12.84
N TRP A 41 -2.43 -4.53 -13.25
CA TRP A 41 -3.53 -4.96 -12.37
C TRP A 41 -3.28 -6.34 -11.77
N SER A 42 -2.94 -7.33 -12.61
CA SER A 42 -2.62 -8.68 -12.17
C SER A 42 -1.47 -8.71 -11.16
N GLY A 43 -0.46 -7.88 -11.38
CA GLY A 43 0.67 -7.75 -10.46
C GLY A 43 0.28 -7.14 -9.10
N LEU A 44 -0.55 -6.10 -9.09
CA LEU A 44 -1.05 -5.49 -7.85
C LEU A 44 -1.94 -6.46 -7.05
N VAL A 45 -2.77 -7.23 -7.74
CA VAL A 45 -3.56 -8.30 -7.12
C VAL A 45 -2.66 -9.41 -6.57
N LEU A 46 -1.67 -9.83 -7.35
CA LEU A 46 -0.69 -10.84 -6.91
C LEU A 46 0.05 -10.40 -5.64
N ARG A 47 0.41 -9.11 -5.54
CA ARG A 47 1.01 -8.56 -4.32
C ARG A 47 0.10 -8.73 -3.10
N ALA A 48 -1.19 -8.59 -3.29
CA ALA A 48 -2.16 -8.79 -2.21
C ALA A 48 -2.35 -10.28 -1.86
N GLU A 49 -2.38 -11.16 -2.86
CA GLU A 49 -2.66 -12.58 -2.68
C GLU A 49 -1.44 -13.43 -2.35
N SER A 50 -0.26 -13.02 -2.81
CA SER A 50 1.01 -13.71 -2.60
C SER A 50 2.09 -12.72 -2.11
N PRO A 51 1.87 -12.08 -0.97
CA PRO A 51 2.74 -10.98 -0.50
C PRO A 51 4.18 -11.43 -0.22
N LYS A 52 4.43 -12.71 0.01
CA LYS A 52 5.78 -13.26 0.22
C LYS A 52 6.71 -13.05 -0.99
N LEU A 53 6.17 -12.87 -2.18
CA LEU A 53 6.97 -12.53 -3.36
C LEU A 53 7.51 -11.10 -3.32
N PHE A 54 6.86 -10.22 -2.56
CA PHE A 54 7.14 -8.78 -2.52
C PHE A 54 7.76 -8.31 -1.20
N VAL A 55 7.51 -9.05 -0.12
CA VAL A 55 7.94 -8.69 1.23
C VAL A 55 8.91 -9.74 1.75
N PRO A 56 10.23 -9.46 1.76
CA PRO A 56 11.25 -10.46 2.03
C PRO A 56 11.23 -11.04 3.46
N HIS A 57 10.68 -10.31 4.43
CA HIS A 57 10.66 -10.73 5.84
C HIS A 57 9.32 -11.30 6.30
N LEU A 58 8.37 -11.49 5.39
CA LEU A 58 7.09 -12.09 5.69
C LEU A 58 7.22 -13.62 5.76
N ASP A 59 6.92 -14.19 6.92
CA ASP A 59 7.01 -15.63 7.14
C ASP A 59 5.81 -16.38 6.59
N ASP A 60 4.60 -15.83 6.80
CA ASP A 60 3.36 -16.48 6.39
C ASP A 60 2.24 -15.49 6.13
N CYS A 61 1.32 -15.89 5.25
CA CYS A 61 0.10 -15.15 4.95
C CYS A 61 -1.07 -16.12 4.77
N VAL A 62 -2.08 -15.96 5.61
CA VAL A 62 -3.35 -16.72 5.51
C VAL A 62 -4.44 -15.78 5.04
N ILE A 63 -5.17 -16.21 4.01
CA ILE A 63 -6.28 -15.46 3.43
C ILE A 63 -7.59 -16.14 3.76
N ASP A 64 -8.54 -15.39 4.26
CA ASP A 64 -9.90 -15.84 4.54
C ASP A 64 -10.95 -14.76 4.22
N GLU A 65 -12.22 -15.05 4.50
CA GLU A 65 -13.35 -14.15 4.25
C GLU A 65 -13.36 -13.54 2.84
N ARG A 66 -13.11 -14.38 1.82
CA ARG A 66 -13.14 -13.94 0.43
C ARG A 66 -14.54 -13.61 -0.03
N THR A 67 -14.64 -12.43 -0.67
CA THR A 67 -15.75 -12.07 -1.55
C THR A 67 -15.20 -11.84 -2.96
N GLU A 68 -16.04 -11.40 -3.88
CA GLU A 68 -15.62 -11.06 -5.25
C GLU A 68 -14.54 -9.96 -5.26
N ASN A 69 -14.67 -8.95 -4.37
CA ASN A 69 -13.84 -7.75 -4.39
C ASN A 69 -13.12 -7.48 -3.07
N SER A 70 -13.08 -8.43 -2.17
CA SER A 70 -12.37 -8.25 -0.90
C SER A 70 -11.96 -9.57 -0.26
N PHE A 71 -10.96 -9.49 0.62
CA PHE A 71 -10.56 -10.60 1.48
C PHE A 71 -9.82 -10.08 2.71
N ARG A 72 -9.76 -10.90 3.74
CA ARG A 72 -8.98 -10.62 4.94
C ARG A 72 -7.67 -11.42 4.87
N ARG A 73 -6.59 -10.83 5.38
CA ARG A 73 -5.31 -11.50 5.51
C ARG A 73 -4.83 -11.48 6.95
N ARG A 74 -4.10 -12.53 7.31
CA ARG A 74 -3.29 -12.60 8.52
C ARG A 74 -1.84 -12.76 8.09
N LEU A 75 -1.03 -11.75 8.38
CA LEU A 75 0.38 -11.67 8.01
C LEU A 75 1.24 -11.94 9.25
N ARG A 76 2.19 -12.84 9.15
CA ARG A 76 3.09 -13.17 10.25
C ARG A 76 4.53 -12.77 9.93
N TYR A 77 5.10 -11.99 10.82
CA TYR A 77 6.50 -11.56 10.82
C TYR A 77 7.15 -12.00 12.14
N GLY A 78 7.75 -13.20 12.17
CA GLY A 78 8.21 -13.78 13.42
C GLY A 78 7.05 -14.02 14.38
N GLU A 79 7.08 -13.35 15.53
CA GLU A 79 6.00 -13.40 16.53
C GLU A 79 4.92 -12.33 16.32
N LEU A 80 5.21 -11.34 15.49
CA LEU A 80 4.22 -10.30 15.15
C LEU A 80 3.21 -10.82 14.14
N VAL A 81 1.93 -10.71 14.46
CA VAL A 81 0.81 -11.02 13.56
C VAL A 81 0.01 -9.75 13.31
N ILE A 82 -0.17 -9.41 12.05
CA ILE A 82 -0.98 -8.26 11.62
C ILE A 82 -2.15 -8.77 10.79
N GLU A 83 -3.36 -8.34 11.13
CA GLU A 83 -4.55 -8.57 10.33
C GLU A 83 -4.89 -7.33 9.51
N ASP A 84 -5.18 -7.53 8.24
CA ASP A 84 -5.64 -6.49 7.36
C ASP A 84 -6.80 -6.97 6.46
N ARG A 85 -7.43 -6.02 5.82
CA ARG A 85 -8.44 -6.23 4.81
C ARG A 85 -7.98 -5.66 3.48
N VAL A 86 -8.11 -6.43 2.41
CA VAL A 86 -7.82 -5.99 1.05
C VAL A 86 -9.14 -5.75 0.33
N LEU A 87 -9.25 -4.58 -0.29
CA LEU A 87 -10.38 -4.17 -1.12
C LEU A 87 -9.88 -4.00 -2.55
N LEU A 88 -10.57 -4.63 -3.51
CA LEU A 88 -10.22 -4.62 -4.92
C LEU A 88 -11.26 -3.83 -5.71
N GLU A 89 -10.82 -2.86 -6.47
CA GLU A 89 -11.60 -2.21 -7.50
C GLU A 89 -10.99 -2.58 -8.86
N PRO A 90 -11.60 -3.53 -9.61
CA PRO A 90 -10.99 -4.15 -10.78
C PRO A 90 -10.42 -3.14 -11.78
N MET A 91 -9.19 -3.38 -12.20
CA MET A 91 -8.42 -2.59 -13.17
C MET A 91 -8.11 -1.15 -12.72
N ARG A 92 -8.40 -0.81 -11.46
CA ARG A 92 -8.26 0.55 -10.97
C ARG A 92 -7.48 0.66 -9.67
N GLN A 93 -7.85 -0.08 -8.62
CA GLN A 93 -7.32 0.19 -7.29
C GLN A 93 -7.25 -1.06 -6.41
N VAL A 94 -6.17 -1.17 -5.67
CA VAL A 94 -6.03 -2.10 -4.54
C VAL A 94 -5.84 -1.28 -3.27
N ARG A 95 -6.66 -1.54 -2.24
CA ARG A 95 -6.57 -0.86 -0.96
C ARG A 95 -6.37 -1.87 0.16
N TYR A 96 -5.42 -1.57 1.02
CA TYR A 96 -5.13 -2.31 2.24
C TYR A 96 -5.59 -1.49 3.44
N GLU A 97 -6.35 -2.10 4.34
CA GLU A 97 -6.82 -1.46 5.57
C GLU A 97 -6.39 -2.29 6.78
N VAL A 98 -5.58 -1.68 7.63
CA VAL A 98 -5.20 -2.23 8.93
C VAL A 98 -6.01 -1.53 10.01
N ALA A 99 -6.88 -2.27 10.69
CA ALA A 99 -7.58 -1.75 11.85
C ALA A 99 -6.63 -1.65 13.05
N ALA A 100 -6.90 -0.73 13.96
CA ALA A 100 -6.15 -0.64 15.22
C ALA A 100 -6.23 -1.98 15.96
N GLN A 101 -5.09 -2.55 16.32
CA GLN A 101 -4.98 -3.84 16.98
C GLN A 101 -3.74 -3.88 17.87
N GLN A 102 -3.88 -4.32 19.12
CA GLN A 102 -2.78 -4.31 20.09
C GLN A 102 -2.05 -2.96 20.11
N ASP A 103 -0.73 -2.97 19.86
CA ASP A 103 0.10 -1.75 19.81
C ASP A 103 0.21 -1.16 18.39
N ILE A 104 -0.59 -1.66 17.43
CA ILE A 104 -0.58 -1.23 16.04
C ILE A 104 -1.72 -0.24 15.82
N SER A 105 -1.38 0.97 15.38
CA SER A 105 -2.36 1.98 14.99
C SER A 105 -3.05 1.63 13.67
N ALA A 106 -4.27 2.10 13.50
CA ALA A 106 -4.96 1.97 12.22
C ALA A 106 -4.17 2.66 11.09
N SER A 107 -4.09 1.98 9.95
CA SER A 107 -3.38 2.51 8.79
C SER A 107 -4.01 2.02 7.49
N SER A 108 -3.69 2.66 6.39
CA SER A 108 -4.10 2.19 5.06
C SER A 108 -3.06 2.52 4.00
N LEU A 109 -3.01 1.67 2.98
CA LEU A 109 -2.30 1.91 1.74
C LEU A 109 -3.29 1.73 0.58
N THR A 110 -3.35 2.71 -0.29
CA THR A 110 -4.12 2.64 -1.53
C THR A 110 -3.17 2.74 -2.72
N MET A 111 -3.25 1.79 -3.64
CA MET A 111 -2.51 1.79 -4.90
C MET A 111 -3.51 1.98 -6.03
N THR A 112 -3.41 3.10 -6.73
CA THR A 112 -4.34 3.49 -7.81
C THR A 112 -3.59 3.52 -9.14
N ILE A 113 -4.15 2.86 -10.16
CA ILE A 113 -3.67 2.89 -11.53
C ILE A 113 -4.17 4.17 -12.18
N GLU A 114 -3.27 4.96 -12.75
CA GLU A 114 -3.59 6.21 -13.44
C GLU A 114 -3.07 6.19 -14.88
N THR A 115 -3.89 6.65 -15.80
CA THR A 115 -3.56 6.79 -17.21
C THR A 115 -3.87 8.22 -17.68
N PRO A 116 -3.00 9.21 -17.33
CA PRO A 116 -3.26 10.62 -17.64
C PRO A 116 -3.37 10.88 -19.14
N THR A 117 -2.61 10.10 -19.93
CA THR A 117 -2.67 10.10 -21.40
C THR A 117 -2.68 8.66 -21.90
N GLU A 118 -2.97 8.46 -23.19
CA GLU A 118 -3.14 7.13 -23.80
C GLU A 118 -1.90 6.24 -23.67
N ASP A 119 -0.71 6.84 -23.75
CA ASP A 119 0.58 6.10 -23.75
C ASP A 119 1.29 6.12 -22.39
N THR A 120 0.69 6.68 -21.37
CA THR A 120 1.30 6.77 -20.04
C THR A 120 0.58 5.88 -19.05
N LEU A 121 1.33 5.36 -18.08
CA LEU A 121 0.80 4.51 -17.02
C LEU A 121 1.55 4.81 -15.73
N PHE A 122 0.80 5.07 -14.66
CA PHE A 122 1.33 5.38 -13.32
C PHE A 122 0.64 4.54 -12.26
N VAL A 123 1.31 4.36 -11.13
CA VAL A 123 0.69 3.92 -9.88
C VAL A 123 0.89 5.01 -8.83
N ARG A 124 -0.21 5.43 -8.24
CA ARG A 124 -0.22 6.32 -7.08
C ARG A 124 -0.34 5.49 -5.82
N PHE A 125 0.65 5.64 -4.94
CA PHE A 125 0.68 5.04 -3.61
C PHE A 125 0.27 6.11 -2.60
N GLN A 126 -0.80 5.86 -1.85
CA GLN A 126 -1.31 6.79 -0.83
C GLN A 126 -1.34 6.06 0.51
N TYR A 127 -0.59 6.59 1.46
CA TYR A 127 -0.50 6.08 2.82
C TYR A 127 -1.25 7.00 3.78
N GLN A 128 -2.00 6.38 4.69
CA GLN A 128 -2.57 7.05 5.85
C GLN A 128 -2.18 6.23 7.09
N ASP A 129 -1.62 6.91 8.07
CA ASP A 129 -1.16 6.30 9.31
C ASP A 129 -1.78 7.06 10.49
N GLY A 130 -2.36 6.32 11.43
CA GLY A 130 -2.99 6.88 12.64
C GLY A 130 -2.00 7.37 13.71
N HIS A 131 -0.72 7.52 13.38
CA HIS A 131 0.23 8.18 14.25
C HIS A 131 -0.09 9.66 14.33
N ASP A 132 0.04 10.21 15.57
CA ASP A 132 0.06 11.65 15.75
C ASP A 132 1.21 12.23 14.91
N ALA A 133 0.86 13.13 13.98
CA ALA A 133 1.88 13.91 13.31
C ALA A 133 2.68 14.65 14.37
N ALA A 134 3.97 14.42 14.34
CA ALA A 134 4.86 14.85 15.37
C ALA A 134 4.88 16.36 15.56
N THR A 135 4.71 16.72 16.78
CA THR A 135 4.81 18.11 17.26
C THR A 135 6.24 18.54 17.58
N ASP A 136 7.22 17.62 17.47
CA ASP A 136 8.62 17.91 17.78
C ASP A 136 9.61 17.37 16.71
N ALA A 137 10.87 17.85 16.77
CA ALA A 137 11.91 17.54 15.79
C ALA A 137 12.28 16.03 15.75
N ALA A 138 12.16 15.29 16.85
CA ALA A 138 12.48 13.86 16.91
C ALA A 138 11.46 13.04 16.11
N ASN A 139 10.21 13.40 16.22
CA ASN A 139 9.15 12.77 15.47
C ASN A 139 9.20 13.14 13.98
N ALA A 140 9.51 14.40 13.62
CA ALA A 140 9.69 14.81 12.22
C ALA A 140 10.76 13.96 11.52
N MET A 141 11.86 13.65 12.21
CA MET A 141 12.89 12.76 11.69
C MET A 141 12.37 11.32 11.51
N TYR A 142 11.50 10.86 12.39
CA TYR A 142 10.83 9.55 12.32
C TYR A 142 9.88 9.48 11.12
N ASP A 143 9.13 10.54 10.87
CA ASP A 143 8.22 10.64 9.72
C ASP A 143 8.99 10.66 8.39
N ASP A 144 10.11 11.35 8.32
CA ASP A 144 11.00 11.34 7.16
C ASP A 144 11.57 9.94 6.90
N PHE A 145 11.93 9.22 7.96
CA PHE A 145 12.40 7.83 7.86
C PHE A 145 11.32 6.90 7.30
N ARG A 146 10.07 7.06 7.75
CA ARG A 146 8.93 6.29 7.23
C ARG A 146 8.67 6.58 5.77
N ARG A 147 8.66 7.85 5.38
CA ARG A 147 8.46 8.24 3.98
C ARG A 147 9.50 7.63 3.07
N SER A 148 10.77 7.65 3.48
CA SER A 148 11.86 7.00 2.74
C SER A 148 11.64 5.49 2.62
N ALA A 149 11.22 4.82 3.69
CA ALA A 149 10.93 3.40 3.68
C ALA A 149 9.74 3.05 2.76
N TYR A 150 8.71 3.88 2.73
CA TYR A 150 7.58 3.71 1.81
C TYR A 150 8.01 3.87 0.35
N VAL A 151 8.81 4.88 0.05
CA VAL A 151 9.35 5.10 -1.31
C VAL A 151 10.16 3.90 -1.78
N GLU A 152 11.07 3.40 -0.96
CA GLU A 152 11.87 2.20 -1.28
C GLU A 152 10.98 0.97 -1.49
N SER A 153 10.02 0.74 -0.62
CA SER A 153 9.06 -0.38 -0.74
C SER A 153 8.23 -0.30 -2.02
N ASP A 154 7.81 0.89 -2.41
CA ASP A 154 7.02 1.12 -3.62
C ASP A 154 7.87 0.86 -4.88
N ILE A 155 9.11 1.33 -4.88
CA ILE A 155 10.06 1.07 -5.97
C ILE A 155 10.35 -0.42 -6.10
N ASP A 156 10.59 -1.11 -5.00
CA ASP A 156 10.82 -2.56 -4.98
C ASP A 156 9.59 -3.33 -5.48
N THR A 157 8.39 -2.89 -5.11
CA THR A 157 7.14 -3.46 -5.61
C THR A 157 7.07 -3.37 -7.14
N ILE A 158 7.32 -2.22 -7.72
CA ILE A 158 7.30 -2.03 -9.17
C ILE A 158 8.42 -2.83 -9.85
N GLY A 159 9.61 -2.87 -9.25
CA GLY A 159 10.71 -3.71 -9.73
C GLY A 159 10.34 -5.19 -9.82
N MET A 160 9.70 -5.72 -8.79
CA MET A 160 9.20 -7.11 -8.77
C MET A 160 8.12 -7.34 -9.84
N LEU A 161 7.19 -6.38 -10.01
CA LEU A 161 6.17 -6.48 -11.08
C LEU A 161 6.80 -6.56 -12.46
N ARG A 162 7.83 -5.77 -12.75
CA ARG A 162 8.54 -5.80 -14.02
C ARG A 162 9.26 -7.13 -14.23
N GLU A 163 9.89 -7.66 -13.20
CA GLU A 163 10.53 -8.98 -13.27
C GLU A 163 9.52 -10.08 -13.56
N LEU A 164 8.39 -10.11 -12.86
CA LEU A 164 7.32 -11.07 -13.08
C LEU A 164 6.73 -10.96 -14.50
N ALA A 165 6.56 -9.74 -15.00
CA ALA A 165 6.09 -9.49 -16.36
C ALA A 165 7.08 -10.02 -17.41
N SER A 166 8.38 -9.77 -17.23
CA SER A 166 9.42 -10.26 -18.14
C SER A 166 9.51 -11.78 -18.20
N GLN A 167 9.10 -12.45 -17.13
CA GLN A 167 9.03 -13.92 -17.04
C GLN A 167 7.69 -14.49 -17.56
N GLY A 168 6.77 -13.65 -18.06
CA GLY A 168 5.44 -14.05 -18.52
C GLY A 168 4.49 -14.49 -17.37
N ARG A 169 4.85 -14.27 -16.12
CA ARG A 169 4.09 -14.74 -14.95
C ARG A 169 2.84 -13.92 -14.66
N LEU A 170 2.73 -12.73 -15.20
CA LEU A 170 1.52 -11.89 -15.06
C LEU A 170 0.48 -12.21 -16.14
N ASP A 171 0.88 -12.79 -17.25
CA ASP A 171 -0.03 -13.12 -18.37
C ASP A 171 -0.87 -14.37 -18.08
N ALA A 172 -0.32 -15.33 -17.33
CA ALA A 172 -1.01 -16.59 -16.98
C ALA A 172 -2.21 -16.40 -16.03
N MET A 173 -2.31 -15.26 -15.36
CA MET A 173 -3.44 -14.91 -14.48
C MET A 173 -4.62 -14.28 -15.23
N LEU A 174 -4.51 -14.12 -16.55
CA LEU A 174 -5.49 -13.44 -17.39
C LEU A 174 -6.46 -14.41 -18.10
N ASN A 175 -6.32 -15.71 -17.85
CA ASN A 175 -7.16 -16.76 -18.43
C ASN A 175 -8.13 -17.37 -17.42
#